data_da08959e11a1f2c81989188ec9a61171
#
_entry.id   da08959e11a1f2c81989188ec9a61171
#
_cell.length_a   1.000
_cell.length_b   1.000
_cell.length_c   1.000
_cell.angle_alpha   90.00
_cell.angle_beta   90.00
_cell.angle_gamma   90.00
#
_symmetry.space_group_name_H-M   'P 1'
#
loop_
_entity.id
_entity.type
_entity.pdbx_description
1 polymer ?
#
loop_
_entity_poly.entity_id
_entity_poly.type
_entity_poly.pdbx_seq_one_letter_code
_entity_poly.pdbx_strand_id
1 'polypeptide(L)'
;QMLLTTSVLWILNYTGNLDLFILRLVLLSCLFILTISVINLWTFLMLLNLNIANMIKGKQHFKTIRFINTVCKSILLVLIASVMIENTSVIKDLNKIKETEKYWNVLDDYYTIEFAPYHETKQSLIDNMLRSEQLVKASEAENNAILFKPKGDSVDNDNFSPDEGNVILVNNQFWSIYHKQFQPDIPIKNQKNNVEVIIPQKFHAMRNEINQAYHSWFEFVQNKNNKENKLSLQFINKNDYRIFTFDARDSRHLSFIEAPIIVNVQASDLSNDFYYAMISQGGYLFKNYDALVKNIEKYHLDGEISGITNYKDSVMEMYHENNLKLTVLNFS
;
A
#
# COMPACT_ATOMS: atom_id res chain seq x y z
N GLN A 1 27.93 -17.50 -5.22
CA GLN A 1 26.69 -16.81 -5.62
C GLN A 1 25.46 -17.58 -5.13
N MET A 2 25.30 -18.88 -5.44
CA MET A 2 24.13 -19.67 -5.06
C MET A 2 23.87 -19.76 -3.53
N LEU A 3 24.91 -19.82 -2.70
CA LEU A 3 24.78 -19.81 -1.23
C LEU A 3 24.35 -18.45 -0.68
N LEU A 4 24.78 -17.34 -1.31
CA LEU A 4 24.37 -15.98 -0.95
C LEU A 4 22.90 -15.75 -1.30
N THR A 5 22.45 -16.16 -2.49
CA THR A 5 21.05 -16.04 -2.91
C THR A 5 20.12 -16.88 -2.05
N THR A 6 20.51 -18.10 -1.66
CA THR A 6 19.70 -18.93 -0.75
C THR A 6 19.65 -18.37 0.66
N SER A 7 20.71 -17.75 1.16
CA SER A 7 20.72 -17.08 2.48
C SER A 7 19.84 -15.83 2.49
N VAL A 8 19.88 -15.06 1.41
CA VAL A 8 19.03 -13.88 1.25
C VAL A 8 17.57 -14.28 1.08
N LEU A 9 17.25 -15.29 0.28
CA LEU A 9 15.90 -15.84 0.17
C LEU A 9 15.39 -16.42 1.50
N TRP A 10 16.26 -17.01 2.32
CA TRP A 10 15.88 -17.51 3.63
C TRP A 10 15.58 -16.38 4.63
N ILE A 11 16.26 -15.23 4.52
CA ILE A 11 15.97 -14.03 5.31
C ILE A 11 14.69 -13.37 4.81
N LEU A 12 14.47 -13.36 3.50
CA LEU A 12 13.33 -12.73 2.85
C LEU A 12 12.04 -13.56 2.96
N ASN A 13 12.13 -14.85 3.24
CA ASN A 13 10.96 -15.68 3.57
C ASN A 13 10.42 -15.31 4.97
N TYR A 14 10.28 -14.02 5.17
CA TYR A 14 9.90 -13.37 6.40
C TYR A 14 8.37 -13.32 6.51
N THR A 15 7.84 -13.99 7.50
CA THR A 15 6.41 -14.10 7.81
C THR A 15 5.89 -12.98 8.74
N GLY A 16 6.37 -11.75 8.61
CA GLY A 16 5.87 -10.61 9.41
C GLY A 16 6.32 -10.55 10.88
N ASN A 17 7.15 -11.48 11.37
CA ASN A 17 7.60 -11.49 12.77
C ASN A 17 8.99 -10.86 12.93
N LEU A 18 9.04 -9.63 13.46
CA LEU A 18 10.26 -8.83 13.65
C LEU A 18 11.33 -9.56 14.49
N ASP A 19 10.91 -10.33 15.52
CA ASP A 19 11.83 -11.04 16.40
C ASP A 19 12.57 -12.15 15.65
N LEU A 20 11.89 -12.83 14.75
CA LEU A 20 12.44 -13.87 13.90
C LEU A 20 13.43 -13.30 12.86
N PHE A 21 13.15 -12.11 12.36
CA PHE A 21 14.06 -11.37 11.47
C PHE A 21 15.34 -10.96 12.20
N ILE A 22 15.24 -10.38 13.39
CA ILE A 22 16.38 -10.00 14.22
C ILE A 22 17.23 -11.24 14.56
N LEU A 23 16.60 -12.35 14.91
CA LEU A 23 17.29 -13.61 15.19
C LEU A 23 18.10 -14.10 13.97
N ARG A 24 17.51 -14.05 12.76
CA ARG A 24 18.17 -14.42 11.51
C ARG A 24 19.35 -13.49 11.20
N LEU A 25 19.19 -12.19 11.42
CA LEU A 25 20.24 -11.19 11.24
C LEU A 25 21.43 -11.44 12.20
N VAL A 26 21.15 -11.78 13.46
CA VAL A 26 22.16 -12.15 14.45
C VAL A 26 22.89 -13.43 14.03
N LEU A 27 22.17 -14.45 13.59
CA LEU A 27 22.76 -15.71 13.10
C LEU A 27 23.68 -15.48 11.90
N LEU A 28 23.27 -14.64 10.95
CA LEU A 28 24.09 -14.29 9.80
C LEU A 28 25.36 -13.54 10.21
N SER A 29 25.25 -12.59 11.14
CA SER A 29 26.38 -11.86 11.70
C SER A 29 27.37 -12.80 12.41
N CYS A 30 26.89 -13.76 13.19
CA CYS A 30 27.69 -14.80 13.80
C CYS A 30 28.42 -15.67 12.78
N LEU A 31 27.72 -16.05 11.69
CA LEU A 31 28.33 -16.84 10.61
C LEU A 31 29.46 -16.07 9.93
N PHE A 32 29.30 -14.76 9.68
CA PHE A 32 30.34 -13.89 9.14
C PHE A 32 31.56 -13.79 10.07
N ILE A 33 31.34 -13.58 11.38
CA ILE A 33 32.43 -13.53 12.35
C ILE A 33 33.21 -14.86 12.38
N LEU A 34 32.47 -15.97 12.32
CA LEU A 34 33.09 -17.32 12.29
C LEU A 34 33.92 -17.49 11.00
N THR A 35 33.42 -17.06 9.86
CA THR A 35 34.14 -17.13 8.57
C THR A 35 35.43 -16.31 8.61
N ILE A 36 35.39 -15.10 9.16
CA ILE A 36 36.58 -14.24 9.34
C ILE A 36 37.59 -14.93 10.27
N SER A 37 37.11 -15.53 11.36
CA SER A 37 37.95 -16.23 12.33
C SER A 37 38.65 -17.43 11.70
N VAL A 38 37.94 -18.20 10.88
CA VAL A 38 38.49 -19.36 10.15
C VAL A 38 39.56 -18.90 9.14
N ILE A 39 39.34 -17.83 8.40
CA ILE A 39 40.33 -17.28 7.46
C ILE A 39 41.59 -16.80 8.22
N ASN A 40 41.43 -16.15 9.36
CA ASN A 40 42.56 -15.68 10.14
C ASN A 40 43.35 -16.87 10.73
N LEU A 41 42.64 -17.91 11.25
CA LEU A 41 43.26 -19.13 11.76
C LEU A 41 44.04 -19.87 10.65
N TRP A 42 43.42 -20.04 9.47
CA TRP A 42 44.05 -20.63 8.30
C TRP A 42 45.37 -19.87 7.91
N THR A 43 45.31 -18.54 7.86
CA THR A 43 46.48 -17.70 7.57
C THR A 43 47.56 -17.88 8.63
N PHE A 44 47.18 -17.96 9.91
CA PHE A 44 48.08 -18.19 11.02
C PHE A 44 48.76 -19.59 10.93
N LEU A 45 47.98 -20.63 10.64
CA LEU A 45 48.50 -22.00 10.44
C LEU A 45 49.45 -22.08 9.23
N MET A 46 49.14 -21.38 8.14
CA MET A 46 50.05 -21.29 7.00
C MET A 46 51.37 -20.59 7.38
N LEU A 47 51.32 -19.55 8.22
CA LEU A 47 52.53 -18.85 8.70
C LEU A 47 53.39 -19.74 9.63
N LEU A 48 52.75 -20.56 10.46
CA LEU A 48 53.44 -21.51 11.34
C LEU A 48 54.19 -22.61 10.55
N ASN A 49 53.66 -23.06 9.43
CA ASN A 49 54.25 -24.07 8.58
C ASN A 49 55.40 -23.52 7.67
N LEU A 50 55.55 -22.21 7.60
CA LEU A 50 56.68 -21.58 6.89
C LEU A 50 57.94 -21.64 7.74
N ASN A 51 58.96 -22.31 7.21
CA ASN A 51 60.25 -22.44 7.88
C ASN A 51 60.85 -21.07 8.17
N ILE A 52 61.02 -20.71 9.46
CA ILE A 52 61.49 -19.42 9.95
C ILE A 52 62.78 -18.97 9.23
N ALA A 53 63.67 -19.92 8.92
CA ALA A 53 64.92 -19.67 8.19
C ALA A 53 64.69 -19.13 6.77
N ASN A 54 63.61 -19.52 6.10
CA ASN A 54 63.26 -18.98 4.76
C ASN A 54 62.55 -17.62 4.84
N MET A 55 61.89 -17.29 5.95
CA MET A 55 61.33 -15.95 6.20
C MET A 55 62.39 -14.90 6.42
N ILE A 56 63.44 -15.25 7.20
CA ILE A 56 64.56 -14.33 7.49
C ILE A 56 65.41 -14.03 6.22
N LYS A 57 65.46 -14.96 5.25
CA LYS A 57 66.16 -14.80 3.98
C LYS A 57 65.44 -13.96 2.95
N GLY A 58 64.32 -13.34 3.30
CA GLY A 58 63.62 -12.34 2.47
C GLY A 58 63.00 -12.86 1.17
N LYS A 59 62.71 -14.16 1.05
CA LYS A 59 62.06 -14.74 -0.12
C LYS A 59 60.62 -14.25 -0.30
N GLN A 60 60.26 -13.90 -1.51
CA GLN A 60 59.03 -13.21 -1.95
C GLN A 60 57.68 -13.78 -1.46
N HIS A 61 57.61 -15.02 -1.02
CA HIS A 61 56.38 -15.69 -0.61
C HIS A 61 55.65 -15.01 0.56
N PHE A 62 56.32 -14.37 1.49
CA PHE A 62 55.69 -13.70 2.62
C PHE A 62 54.91 -12.45 2.18
N LYS A 63 55.44 -11.67 1.24
CA LYS A 63 54.73 -10.50 0.68
C LYS A 63 53.45 -10.93 -0.04
N THR A 64 53.50 -12.04 -0.80
CA THR A 64 52.36 -12.58 -1.54
C THR A 64 51.27 -13.06 -0.61
N ILE A 65 51.56 -13.81 0.45
CA ILE A 65 50.61 -14.27 1.44
C ILE A 65 49.95 -13.08 2.14
N ARG A 66 50.71 -12.10 2.55
CA ARG A 66 50.19 -10.87 3.17
C ARG A 66 49.30 -10.09 2.23
N PHE A 67 49.64 -10.00 0.96
CA PHE A 67 48.85 -9.34 -0.08
C PHE A 67 47.51 -10.08 -0.28
N ILE A 68 47.52 -11.40 -0.47
CA ILE A 68 46.32 -12.23 -0.63
C ILE A 68 45.40 -12.08 0.57
N ASN A 69 45.91 -12.15 1.79
CA ASN A 69 45.11 -11.97 3.00
C ASN A 69 44.47 -10.58 3.08
N THR A 70 45.21 -9.54 2.70
CA THR A 70 44.65 -8.18 2.66
C THR A 70 43.55 -8.03 1.62
N VAL A 71 43.74 -8.60 0.43
CA VAL A 71 42.71 -8.59 -0.63
C VAL A 71 41.48 -9.35 -0.21
N CYS A 72 41.63 -10.56 0.37
CA CYS A 72 40.49 -11.33 0.87
C CYS A 72 39.71 -10.58 1.96
N LYS A 73 40.42 -9.93 2.89
CA LYS A 73 39.75 -9.13 3.95
C LYS A 73 39.05 -7.90 3.34
N SER A 74 39.61 -7.25 2.36
CA SER A 74 38.99 -6.11 1.68
C SER A 74 37.71 -6.53 0.96
N ILE A 75 37.77 -7.63 0.22
CA ILE A 75 36.55 -8.18 -0.46
C ILE A 75 35.47 -8.55 0.55
N LEU A 76 35.85 -9.23 1.65
CA LEU A 76 34.90 -9.58 2.69
C LEU A 76 34.28 -8.34 3.34
N LEU A 77 35.05 -7.28 3.56
CA LEU A 77 34.58 -6.04 4.15
C LEU A 77 33.58 -5.32 3.23
N VAL A 78 33.83 -5.33 1.92
CA VAL A 78 32.89 -4.78 0.91
C VAL A 78 31.59 -5.60 0.90
N LEU A 79 31.67 -6.94 0.95
CA LEU A 79 30.48 -7.79 1.01
C LEU A 79 29.66 -7.53 2.28
N ILE A 80 30.31 -7.40 3.44
CA ILE A 80 29.62 -7.05 4.70
C ILE A 80 28.94 -5.70 4.59
N ALA A 81 29.63 -4.69 4.06
CA ALA A 81 29.07 -3.34 3.87
C ALA A 81 27.83 -3.37 2.97
N SER A 82 27.86 -4.11 1.85
CA SER A 82 26.74 -4.28 0.96
C SER A 82 25.52 -4.89 1.67
N VAL A 83 25.74 -6.00 2.39
CA VAL A 83 24.69 -6.65 3.18
C VAL A 83 24.11 -5.73 4.26
N MET A 84 24.95 -4.92 4.91
CA MET A 84 24.47 -3.96 5.93
C MET A 84 23.62 -2.85 5.31
N ILE A 85 23.97 -2.35 4.13
CA ILE A 85 23.20 -1.32 3.42
C ILE A 85 21.82 -1.87 3.05
N GLU A 86 21.75 -3.07 2.47
CA GLU A 86 20.50 -3.72 2.11
C GLU A 86 19.61 -3.97 3.34
N ASN A 87 20.18 -4.50 4.43
CA ASN A 87 19.43 -4.70 5.67
C ASN A 87 18.91 -3.40 6.26
N THR A 88 19.63 -2.28 6.11
CA THR A 88 19.16 -0.97 6.59
C THR A 88 17.91 -0.52 5.83
N SER A 89 17.84 -0.78 4.52
CA SER A 89 16.66 -0.51 3.72
C SER A 89 15.46 -1.35 4.19
N VAL A 90 15.65 -2.65 4.34
CA VAL A 90 14.61 -3.57 4.82
C VAL A 90 14.08 -3.16 6.22
N ILE A 91 14.98 -2.79 7.15
CA ILE A 91 14.57 -2.31 8.48
C ILE A 91 13.73 -1.04 8.39
N LYS A 92 14.09 -0.10 7.51
CA LYS A 92 13.29 1.12 7.30
C LYS A 92 11.89 0.79 6.79
N ASP A 93 11.78 -0.14 5.84
CA ASP A 93 10.50 -0.55 5.27
C ASP A 93 9.64 -1.29 6.30
N LEU A 94 10.24 -2.17 7.11
CA LEU A 94 9.55 -2.82 8.23
C LEU A 94 9.06 -1.82 9.29
N ASN A 95 9.86 -0.81 9.61
CA ASN A 95 9.43 0.24 10.54
C ASN A 95 8.25 1.05 9.96
N LYS A 96 8.27 1.36 8.67
CA LYS A 96 7.12 2.00 8.00
C LYS A 96 5.87 1.13 8.07
N ILE A 97 5.97 -0.17 7.79
CA ILE A 97 4.86 -1.11 7.92
C ILE A 97 4.29 -1.08 9.34
N LYS A 98 5.15 -1.19 10.35
CA LYS A 98 4.74 -1.14 11.75
C LYS A 98 4.09 0.20 12.13
N GLU A 99 4.60 1.32 11.63
CA GLU A 99 3.99 2.64 11.84
C GLU A 99 2.62 2.75 11.16
N THR A 100 2.40 2.06 10.05
CA THR A 100 1.15 2.07 9.30
C THR A 100 0.15 1.01 9.75
N GLU A 101 0.55 0.01 10.53
CA GLU A 101 -0.30 -1.08 11.01
C GLU A 101 -1.59 -0.58 11.69
N LYS A 102 -1.49 0.49 12.48
CA LYS A 102 -2.65 1.13 13.11
C LYS A 102 -3.72 1.63 12.12
N TYR A 103 -3.31 2.01 10.89
CA TYR A 103 -4.24 2.42 9.84
C TYR A 103 -4.92 1.22 9.23
N TRP A 104 -4.17 0.14 8.98
CA TRP A 104 -4.70 -1.11 8.44
C TRP A 104 -5.71 -1.80 9.36
N ASN A 105 -5.55 -1.69 10.67
CA ASN A 105 -6.45 -2.28 11.66
C ASN A 105 -7.87 -1.69 11.61
N VAL A 106 -8.05 -0.53 10.97
CA VAL A 106 -9.40 0.01 10.69
C VAL A 106 -10.19 -0.89 9.76
N LEU A 107 -9.49 -1.64 8.89
CA LEU A 107 -10.07 -2.47 7.83
C LEU A 107 -10.02 -3.98 8.12
N ASP A 108 -9.78 -4.41 9.36
CA ASP A 108 -9.66 -5.83 9.73
C ASP A 108 -10.87 -6.68 9.32
N ASP A 109 -12.09 -6.13 9.37
CA ASP A 109 -13.34 -6.83 9.07
C ASP A 109 -14.05 -6.21 7.84
N TYR A 110 -13.25 -5.80 6.84
CA TYR A 110 -13.78 -5.26 5.60
C TYR A 110 -13.44 -6.13 4.40
N TYR A 111 -14.41 -6.30 3.53
CA TYR A 111 -14.38 -7.18 2.37
C TYR A 111 -14.62 -6.40 1.09
N THR A 112 -13.97 -6.80 0.03
CA THR A 112 -14.22 -6.34 -1.35
C THR A 112 -14.93 -7.41 -2.13
N ILE A 113 -15.69 -6.97 -3.14
CA ILE A 113 -16.42 -7.84 -4.06
C ILE A 113 -15.76 -7.78 -5.42
N GLU A 114 -15.59 -8.94 -6.03
CA GLU A 114 -15.16 -9.07 -7.42
C GLU A 114 -16.32 -9.53 -8.27
N PHE A 115 -16.66 -8.77 -9.31
CA PHE A 115 -17.67 -9.17 -10.29
C PHE A 115 -17.08 -10.15 -11.31
N ALA A 116 -17.91 -11.06 -11.80
CA ALA A 116 -17.57 -11.91 -12.93
C ALA A 116 -17.31 -11.03 -14.18
N PRO A 117 -16.30 -11.34 -15.01
CA PRO A 117 -15.88 -10.48 -16.10
C PRO A 117 -16.84 -10.43 -17.29
N TYR A 118 -17.95 -11.16 -17.24
CA TYR A 118 -18.82 -11.34 -18.39
C TYR A 118 -20.27 -10.99 -18.09
N HIS A 119 -20.89 -10.18 -18.95
CA HIS A 119 -22.31 -9.90 -18.99
C HIS A 119 -22.88 -10.39 -20.31
N GLU A 120 -23.90 -11.24 -20.28
CA GLU A 120 -24.51 -11.83 -21.46
C GLU A 120 -25.17 -10.78 -22.36
N THR A 121 -25.74 -9.75 -21.76
CA THR A 121 -26.47 -8.69 -22.48
C THR A 121 -26.28 -7.32 -21.86
N LYS A 122 -26.56 -6.26 -22.66
CA LYS A 122 -26.61 -4.89 -22.13
C LYS A 122 -27.64 -4.72 -21.02
N GLN A 123 -28.77 -5.45 -21.07
CA GLN A 123 -29.81 -5.40 -20.06
C GLN A 123 -29.31 -5.99 -18.74
N SER A 124 -28.60 -7.12 -18.78
CA SER A 124 -27.98 -7.73 -17.61
C SER A 124 -27.03 -6.75 -16.91
N LEU A 125 -26.22 -6.01 -17.66
CA LEU A 125 -25.34 -4.99 -17.09
C LEU A 125 -26.11 -3.87 -16.40
N ILE A 126 -27.20 -3.36 -17.01
CA ILE A 126 -28.05 -2.33 -16.41
C ILE A 126 -28.69 -2.83 -15.10
N ASP A 127 -29.19 -4.06 -15.11
CA ASP A 127 -29.80 -4.67 -13.94
C ASP A 127 -28.78 -4.83 -12.81
N ASN A 128 -27.53 -5.20 -13.12
CA ASN A 128 -26.45 -5.31 -12.14
C ASN A 128 -26.04 -3.96 -11.57
N MET A 129 -26.02 -2.90 -12.37
CA MET A 129 -25.81 -1.55 -11.88
C MET A 129 -26.87 -1.12 -10.87
N LEU A 130 -28.15 -1.41 -11.14
CA LEU A 130 -29.27 -1.11 -10.26
C LEU A 130 -29.20 -1.92 -8.94
N ARG A 131 -28.89 -3.21 -9.03
CA ARG A 131 -28.73 -4.09 -7.86
C ARG A 131 -27.54 -3.67 -7.00
N SER A 132 -26.44 -3.26 -7.63
CA SER A 132 -25.24 -2.75 -6.95
C SER A 132 -25.53 -1.46 -6.17
N GLU A 133 -26.31 -0.54 -6.76
CA GLU A 133 -26.77 0.65 -6.05
C GLU A 133 -27.62 0.27 -4.82
N GLN A 134 -28.52 -0.71 -4.95
CA GLN A 134 -29.35 -1.19 -3.84
C GLN A 134 -28.51 -1.83 -2.74
N LEU A 135 -27.51 -2.63 -3.10
CA LEU A 135 -26.57 -3.23 -2.15
C LEU A 135 -25.85 -2.15 -1.35
N VAL A 136 -25.29 -1.13 -2.04
CA VAL A 136 -24.58 -0.02 -1.37
C VAL A 136 -25.53 0.74 -0.45
N LYS A 137 -26.72 1.12 -0.91
CA LYS A 137 -27.72 1.85 -0.11
C LYS A 137 -28.08 1.11 1.17
N ALA A 138 -28.33 -0.19 1.07
CA ALA A 138 -28.67 -1.00 2.25
C ALA A 138 -27.48 -1.10 3.21
N SER A 139 -26.29 -1.37 2.68
CA SER A 139 -25.09 -1.53 3.49
C SER A 139 -24.65 -0.21 4.16
N GLU A 140 -24.79 0.95 3.48
CA GLU A 140 -24.56 2.25 4.11
C GLU A 140 -25.60 2.58 5.20
N ALA A 141 -26.87 2.26 4.96
CA ALA A 141 -27.93 2.45 5.96
C ALA A 141 -27.70 1.64 7.24
N GLU A 142 -27.06 0.47 7.11
CA GLU A 142 -26.67 -0.40 8.22
C GLU A 142 -25.29 -0.04 8.82
N ASN A 143 -24.62 1.00 8.31
CA ASN A 143 -23.23 1.36 8.64
C ASN A 143 -22.22 0.23 8.35
N ASN A 144 -22.50 -0.58 7.33
CA ASN A 144 -21.69 -1.73 6.91
C ASN A 144 -20.93 -1.49 5.59
N ALA A 145 -20.93 -0.29 5.03
CA ALA A 145 -20.18 0.01 3.81
C ALA A 145 -19.41 1.33 3.91
N ILE A 146 -18.16 1.30 3.52
CA ILE A 146 -17.33 2.48 3.38
C ILE A 146 -16.93 2.67 1.92
N LEU A 147 -16.95 3.91 1.45
CA LEU A 147 -16.32 4.30 0.21
C LEU A 147 -14.97 4.91 0.53
N PHE A 148 -13.94 4.38 -0.12
CA PHE A 148 -12.60 4.93 -0.06
C PHE A 148 -11.90 4.67 -1.39
N LYS A 149 -11.69 5.70 -2.19
CA LYS A 149 -11.04 5.58 -3.50
C LYS A 149 -10.14 6.77 -3.80
N PRO A 150 -8.81 6.64 -3.66
CA PRO A 150 -7.87 7.59 -4.24
C PRO A 150 -7.95 7.54 -5.77
N LYS A 151 -7.84 8.70 -6.42
CA LYS A 151 -7.95 8.82 -7.89
C LYS A 151 -6.60 8.92 -8.59
N GLY A 152 -5.64 9.64 -8.03
CA GLY A 152 -4.32 9.81 -8.65
C GLY A 152 -3.33 8.72 -8.26
N ASP A 153 -2.43 8.40 -9.19
CA ASP A 153 -1.36 7.41 -8.97
C ASP A 153 -0.10 8.02 -8.32
N SER A 154 -0.03 9.34 -8.16
CA SER A 154 1.18 10.01 -7.64
C SER A 154 0.92 10.87 -6.42
N VAL A 155 1.81 10.76 -5.44
CA VAL A 155 1.79 11.46 -4.15
C VAL A 155 2.00 12.98 -4.31
N ASP A 156 2.67 13.42 -5.39
CA ASP A 156 3.07 14.81 -5.64
C ASP A 156 2.26 15.48 -6.74
N ASN A 157 0.99 15.15 -6.88
CA ASN A 157 0.22 15.66 -7.98
C ASN A 157 -0.51 16.96 -7.58
N ASP A 158 -0.13 18.08 -8.20
CA ASP A 158 -0.88 19.35 -8.15
C ASP A 158 -2.10 19.35 -9.10
N ASN A 159 -2.44 18.20 -9.66
CA ASN A 159 -3.61 18.01 -10.48
C ASN A 159 -4.86 17.95 -9.59
N PHE A 160 -5.86 18.77 -9.92
CA PHE A 160 -7.15 18.85 -9.23
C PHE A 160 -8.29 18.11 -9.97
N SER A 161 -7.99 17.40 -11.07
CA SER A 161 -8.99 16.66 -11.85
C SER A 161 -9.77 15.69 -10.95
N PRO A 162 -11.11 15.68 -11.00
CA PRO A 162 -11.94 14.78 -10.21
C PRO A 162 -11.66 13.29 -10.48
N ASP A 163 -11.14 12.95 -11.67
CA ASP A 163 -10.94 11.56 -12.09
C ASP A 163 -9.49 11.06 -11.94
N GLU A 164 -8.49 11.95 -12.03
CA GLU A 164 -7.08 11.59 -12.08
C GLU A 164 -6.19 12.44 -11.16
N GLY A 165 -6.80 13.37 -10.42
CA GLY A 165 -6.05 14.33 -9.61
C GLY A 165 -5.69 13.82 -8.22
N ASN A 166 -5.10 14.71 -7.43
CA ASN A 166 -4.87 14.53 -6.00
C ASN A 166 -6.21 14.59 -5.24
N VAL A 167 -7.06 13.60 -5.49
CA VAL A 167 -8.45 13.50 -5.07
C VAL A 167 -8.70 12.18 -4.38
N ILE A 168 -9.52 12.21 -3.35
CA ILE A 168 -10.00 11.01 -2.67
C ILE A 168 -11.53 11.04 -2.58
N LEU A 169 -12.16 9.98 -3.03
CA LEU A 169 -13.60 9.76 -2.82
C LEU A 169 -13.81 9.03 -1.50
N VAL A 170 -14.71 9.56 -0.68
CA VAL A 170 -15.09 8.97 0.60
C VAL A 170 -16.59 9.08 0.81
N ASN A 171 -17.14 8.26 1.74
CA ASN A 171 -18.48 8.48 2.27
C ASN A 171 -18.44 8.88 3.75
N ASN A 172 -19.58 9.27 4.28
CA ASN A 172 -19.71 9.68 5.68
C ASN A 172 -19.23 8.60 6.66
N GLN A 173 -19.46 7.34 6.33
CA GLN A 173 -19.06 6.22 7.16
C GLN A 173 -17.55 6.10 7.26
N PHE A 174 -16.84 6.12 6.13
CA PHE A 174 -15.38 6.14 6.12
C PHE A 174 -14.85 7.31 6.92
N TRP A 175 -15.40 8.51 6.67
CA TRP A 175 -14.93 9.71 7.32
C TRP A 175 -15.14 9.66 8.84
N SER A 176 -16.28 9.15 9.30
CA SER A 176 -16.57 8.98 10.72
C SER A 176 -15.57 8.07 11.42
N ILE A 177 -15.20 6.96 10.80
CA ILE A 177 -14.22 6.00 11.32
C ILE A 177 -12.82 6.62 11.32
N TYR A 178 -12.42 7.20 10.20
CA TYR A 178 -11.10 7.80 10.02
C TYR A 178 -10.88 8.98 10.95
N HIS A 179 -11.85 9.90 11.04
CA HIS A 179 -11.79 11.05 11.94
C HIS A 179 -11.71 10.62 13.41
N LYS A 180 -12.51 9.65 13.81
CA LYS A 180 -12.50 9.14 15.18
C LYS A 180 -11.13 8.60 15.60
N GLN A 181 -10.41 7.97 14.69
CA GLN A 181 -9.15 7.31 14.98
C GLN A 181 -7.93 8.21 14.75
N PHE A 182 -7.96 9.09 13.75
CA PHE A 182 -6.80 9.88 13.33
C PHE A 182 -6.99 11.39 13.46
N GLN A 183 -8.20 11.84 13.80
CA GLN A 183 -8.55 13.23 14.12
C GLN A 183 -8.00 14.29 13.14
N PRO A 184 -8.14 14.13 11.82
CA PRO A 184 -7.84 15.22 10.92
C PRO A 184 -8.88 16.32 11.14
N ASP A 185 -8.44 17.52 11.48
CA ASP A 185 -9.33 18.67 11.68
C ASP A 185 -9.81 19.22 10.32
N ILE A 186 -10.72 18.49 9.68
CA ILE A 186 -11.32 18.81 8.38
C ILE A 186 -12.84 18.90 8.56
N PRO A 187 -13.48 20.03 8.19
CA PRO A 187 -14.88 20.29 8.47
C PRO A 187 -15.81 19.63 7.43
N ILE A 188 -16.10 18.34 7.56
CA ILE A 188 -17.13 17.66 6.77
C ILE A 188 -18.49 17.82 7.44
N LYS A 189 -19.49 18.33 6.69
CA LYS A 189 -20.82 18.68 7.23
C LYS A 189 -21.83 17.55 7.21
N ASN A 190 -21.57 16.49 6.44
CA ASN A 190 -22.45 15.32 6.31
C ASN A 190 -23.92 15.67 5.99
N GLN A 191 -24.15 16.59 5.08
CA GLN A 191 -25.52 16.99 4.70
C GLN A 191 -26.12 15.99 3.73
N LYS A 192 -27.38 15.62 3.97
CA LYS A 192 -28.13 14.72 3.06
C LYS A 192 -28.34 15.39 1.70
N ASN A 193 -28.31 14.59 0.63
CA ASN A 193 -28.45 15.04 -0.77
C ASN A 193 -27.41 16.12 -1.15
N ASN A 194 -26.20 16.04 -0.60
CA ASN A 194 -25.16 17.03 -0.88
C ASN A 194 -23.81 16.35 -1.06
N VAL A 195 -23.31 16.37 -2.28
CA VAL A 195 -21.92 16.00 -2.55
C VAL A 195 -21.02 17.15 -2.11
N GLU A 196 -20.22 16.89 -1.10
CA GLU A 196 -19.34 17.90 -0.50
C GLU A 196 -17.92 17.71 -1.00
N VAL A 197 -17.34 18.77 -1.59
CA VAL A 197 -15.97 18.78 -2.07
C VAL A 197 -15.16 19.74 -1.21
N ILE A 198 -14.15 19.22 -0.52
CA ILE A 198 -13.26 19.98 0.34
C ILE A 198 -11.94 20.20 -0.37
N ILE A 199 -11.60 21.47 -0.58
CA ILE A 199 -10.48 21.89 -1.40
C ILE A 199 -9.44 22.57 -0.52
N PRO A 200 -8.21 22.00 -0.43
CA PRO A 200 -7.14 22.56 0.40
C PRO A 200 -6.57 23.85 -0.18
N GLN A 201 -5.87 24.61 0.67
CA GLN A 201 -5.34 25.94 0.36
C GLN A 201 -4.43 25.96 -0.87
N LYS A 202 -3.66 24.88 -1.12
CA LYS A 202 -2.74 24.83 -2.28
C LYS A 202 -3.44 25.02 -3.62
N PHE A 203 -4.73 24.71 -3.70
CA PHE A 203 -5.52 24.85 -4.93
C PHE A 203 -6.33 26.15 -5.01
N HIS A 204 -6.24 27.07 -4.05
CA HIS A 204 -7.05 28.29 -4.01
C HIS A 204 -6.81 29.22 -5.21
N ALA A 205 -5.61 29.20 -5.80
CA ALA A 205 -5.30 30.01 -6.99
C ALA A 205 -6.10 29.54 -8.23
N MET A 206 -6.52 28.26 -8.26
CA MET A 206 -7.24 27.64 -9.37
C MET A 206 -8.76 27.51 -9.09
N ARG A 207 -9.30 28.38 -8.26
CA ARG A 207 -10.70 28.30 -7.79
C ARG A 207 -11.72 28.22 -8.91
N ASN A 208 -11.54 28.99 -10.00
CA ASN A 208 -12.50 29.04 -11.11
C ASN A 208 -12.45 27.74 -11.92
N GLU A 209 -11.27 27.25 -12.20
CA GLU A 209 -11.03 26.00 -12.94
C GLU A 209 -11.58 24.80 -12.17
N ILE A 210 -11.34 24.75 -10.88
CA ILE A 210 -11.87 23.71 -9.98
C ILE A 210 -13.39 23.76 -9.94
N ASN A 211 -13.96 24.95 -9.79
CA ASN A 211 -15.41 25.11 -9.78
C ASN A 211 -16.03 24.56 -11.06
N GLN A 212 -15.48 24.90 -12.22
CA GLN A 212 -15.94 24.41 -13.51
C GLN A 212 -15.76 22.88 -13.63
N ALA A 213 -14.59 22.35 -13.29
CA ALA A 213 -14.30 20.93 -13.39
C ALA A 213 -15.23 20.07 -12.52
N TYR A 214 -15.44 20.46 -11.25
CA TYR A 214 -16.30 19.71 -10.34
C TYR A 214 -17.78 19.84 -10.66
N HIS A 215 -18.26 20.97 -11.16
CA HIS A 215 -19.63 21.09 -11.64
C HIS A 215 -19.87 20.21 -12.88
N SER A 216 -18.97 20.22 -13.87
CA SER A 216 -19.07 19.35 -15.04
C SER A 216 -19.01 17.86 -14.68
N TRP A 217 -18.10 17.50 -13.77
CA TRP A 217 -18.01 16.14 -13.25
C TRP A 217 -19.31 15.72 -12.55
N PHE A 218 -19.86 16.57 -11.67
CA PHE A 218 -21.08 16.26 -10.94
C PHE A 218 -22.29 16.12 -11.86
N GLU A 219 -22.43 16.98 -12.86
CA GLU A 219 -23.48 16.86 -13.90
C GLU A 219 -23.43 15.51 -14.62
N PHE A 220 -22.22 14.96 -14.82
CA PHE A 220 -22.03 13.66 -15.44
C PHE A 220 -22.37 12.49 -14.52
N VAL A 221 -21.93 12.53 -13.26
CA VAL A 221 -22.03 11.38 -12.33
C VAL A 221 -23.28 11.41 -11.44
N GLN A 222 -24.02 12.52 -11.36
CA GLN A 222 -25.18 12.66 -10.48
C GLN A 222 -26.32 11.70 -10.83
N ASN A 223 -27.10 11.32 -9.83
CA ASN A 223 -28.33 10.60 -10.03
C ASN A 223 -29.41 11.53 -10.60
N LYS A 224 -29.68 11.41 -11.91
CA LYS A 224 -30.66 12.26 -12.62
C LYS A 224 -32.09 12.13 -12.11
N ASN A 225 -32.39 11.06 -11.38
CA ASN A 225 -33.71 10.85 -10.76
C ASN A 225 -33.84 11.60 -9.43
N ASN A 226 -32.75 12.01 -8.81
CA ASN A 226 -32.73 12.76 -7.55
C ASN A 226 -32.43 14.25 -7.81
N LYS A 227 -33.48 15.03 -8.07
CA LYS A 227 -33.39 16.47 -8.36
C LYS A 227 -32.97 17.34 -7.16
N GLU A 228 -32.92 16.77 -5.97
CA GLU A 228 -32.55 17.47 -4.74
C GLU A 228 -31.02 17.47 -4.52
N ASN A 229 -30.27 16.65 -5.26
CA ASN A 229 -28.84 16.55 -5.13
C ASN A 229 -28.14 17.85 -5.48
N LYS A 230 -27.23 18.29 -4.63
CA LYS A 230 -26.45 19.51 -4.78
C LYS A 230 -24.96 19.21 -4.68
N LEU A 231 -24.16 20.02 -5.35
CA LEU A 231 -22.73 20.06 -5.19
C LEU A 231 -22.34 21.25 -4.31
N SER A 232 -21.54 21.02 -3.31
CA SER A 232 -21.00 22.05 -2.41
C SER A 232 -19.48 22.05 -2.43
N LEU A 233 -18.88 23.15 -2.87
CA LEU A 233 -17.42 23.33 -2.88
C LEU A 233 -17.00 24.14 -1.65
N GLN A 234 -16.18 23.56 -0.79
CA GLN A 234 -15.68 24.20 0.40
C GLN A 234 -14.16 24.38 0.33
N PHE A 235 -13.70 25.61 0.23
CA PHE A 235 -12.28 25.96 0.25
C PHE A 235 -11.82 26.15 1.70
N ILE A 236 -10.85 25.34 2.14
CA ILE A 236 -10.31 25.40 3.51
C ILE A 236 -8.89 25.97 3.53
N ASN A 237 -8.56 26.75 4.54
CA ASN A 237 -7.23 27.35 4.70
C ASN A 237 -6.26 26.39 5.40
N LYS A 238 -6.14 25.16 4.85
CA LYS A 238 -5.29 24.09 5.39
C LYS A 238 -4.58 23.34 4.28
N ASN A 239 -3.31 22.99 4.52
CA ASN A 239 -2.52 22.06 3.72
C ASN A 239 -1.81 21.01 4.58
N ASP A 240 -1.93 21.10 5.90
CA ASP A 240 -1.17 20.33 6.89
C ASP A 240 -1.86 19.02 7.31
N TYR A 241 -2.61 18.42 6.40
CA TYR A 241 -3.23 17.13 6.63
C TYR A 241 -2.83 16.11 5.56
N ARG A 242 -2.88 14.85 5.94
CA ARG A 242 -2.61 13.74 5.06
C ARG A 242 -3.59 12.59 5.32
N ILE A 243 -3.93 11.87 4.27
CA ILE A 243 -4.84 10.74 4.35
C ILE A 243 -4.11 9.48 3.92
N PHE A 244 -4.20 8.43 4.72
CA PHE A 244 -3.60 7.14 4.40
C PHE A 244 -4.36 6.48 3.24
N THR A 245 -3.63 6.00 2.21
CA THR A 245 -4.24 5.55 0.96
C THR A 245 -4.84 4.16 1.01
N PHE A 246 -4.50 3.34 2.00
CA PHE A 246 -4.85 1.91 2.02
C PHE A 246 -4.50 1.18 0.71
N ASP A 247 -3.53 1.69 -0.03
CA ASP A 247 -3.09 1.14 -1.31
C ASP A 247 -1.66 0.62 -1.18
N ALA A 248 -1.46 -0.67 -1.45
CA ALA A 248 -0.15 -1.30 -1.42
C ALA A 248 0.42 -1.59 -2.81
N ARG A 249 -0.24 -1.15 -3.89
CA ARG A 249 0.26 -1.36 -5.26
C ARG A 249 1.61 -0.68 -5.49
N ASP A 250 1.88 0.42 -4.79
CA ASP A 250 3.20 1.04 -4.75
C ASP A 250 3.94 0.69 -3.46
N SER A 251 4.75 -0.36 -3.50
CA SER A 251 5.54 -0.84 -2.35
C SER A 251 6.53 0.19 -1.80
N ARG A 252 6.85 1.24 -2.57
CA ARG A 252 7.72 2.34 -2.13
C ARG A 252 6.99 3.35 -1.28
N HIS A 253 5.67 3.33 -1.31
CA HIS A 253 4.81 4.33 -0.68
C HIS A 253 3.66 3.64 0.04
N LEU A 254 3.91 3.05 1.20
CA LEU A 254 2.87 2.92 2.24
C LEU A 254 2.42 4.36 2.53
N SER A 255 1.62 4.88 1.65
CA SER A 255 1.66 6.28 1.30
C SER A 255 0.46 6.99 1.87
N PHE A 256 0.77 8.14 2.35
CA PHE A 256 -0.20 9.16 2.60
C PHE A 256 -0.33 10.03 1.35
N ILE A 257 -1.52 10.47 1.07
CA ILE A 257 -1.76 11.57 0.13
C ILE A 257 -1.72 12.86 0.95
N GLU A 258 -0.84 13.77 0.54
CA GLU A 258 -0.69 15.08 1.18
C GLU A 258 -1.75 16.06 0.68
N ALA A 259 -2.55 16.61 1.59
CA ALA A 259 -3.60 17.57 1.32
C ALA A 259 -4.45 17.26 0.06
N PRO A 260 -5.11 16.08 -0.03
CA PRO A 260 -5.95 15.76 -1.17
C PRO A 260 -7.23 16.61 -1.16
N ILE A 261 -7.81 16.81 -2.34
CA ILE A 261 -9.22 17.21 -2.45
C ILE A 261 -10.07 16.03 -1.99
N ILE A 262 -10.99 16.27 -1.06
CA ILE A 262 -11.86 15.22 -0.53
C ILE A 262 -13.24 15.40 -1.14
N VAL A 263 -13.74 14.37 -1.81
CA VAL A 263 -15.09 14.31 -2.34
C VAL A 263 -15.91 13.35 -1.48
N ASN A 264 -16.78 13.92 -0.66
CA ASN A 264 -17.66 13.17 0.23
C ASN A 264 -19.02 12.96 -0.44
N VAL A 265 -19.35 11.69 -0.70
CA VAL A 265 -20.59 11.27 -1.37
C VAL A 265 -21.36 10.29 -0.50
N GLN A 266 -22.67 10.18 -0.72
CA GLN A 266 -23.53 9.21 -0.05
C GLN A 266 -24.27 8.35 -1.07
N ALA A 267 -24.73 7.18 -0.64
CA ALA A 267 -25.60 6.34 -1.46
C ALA A 267 -26.85 7.13 -1.86
N SER A 268 -27.14 7.21 -3.14
CA SER A 268 -28.18 7.99 -3.81
C SER A 268 -27.79 9.36 -4.36
N ASP A 269 -26.62 9.86 -4.07
CA ASP A 269 -26.17 11.14 -4.64
C ASP A 269 -25.74 10.99 -6.11
N LEU A 270 -25.20 9.83 -6.44
CA LEU A 270 -24.61 9.54 -7.75
C LEU A 270 -25.42 8.47 -8.51
N SER A 271 -25.06 8.26 -9.76
CA SER A 271 -25.72 7.31 -10.66
C SER A 271 -25.35 5.84 -10.34
N ASN A 272 -26.17 4.90 -10.81
CA ASN A 272 -25.98 3.47 -10.55
C ASN A 272 -24.71 2.91 -11.16
N ASP A 273 -24.32 3.39 -12.33
CA ASP A 273 -23.06 3.04 -12.99
C ASP A 273 -21.84 3.46 -12.15
N PHE A 274 -21.93 4.59 -11.44
CA PHE A 274 -20.89 5.00 -10.51
C PHE A 274 -20.71 3.96 -9.37
N TYR A 275 -21.78 3.52 -8.73
CA TYR A 275 -21.68 2.53 -7.63
C TYR A 275 -21.14 1.19 -8.11
N TYR A 276 -21.63 0.71 -9.25
CA TYR A 276 -21.10 -0.49 -9.89
C TYR A 276 -19.60 -0.38 -10.18
N ALA A 277 -19.17 0.73 -10.79
CA ALA A 277 -17.77 0.99 -11.08
C ALA A 277 -16.91 1.08 -9.81
N MET A 278 -17.41 1.72 -8.75
CA MET A 278 -16.67 1.82 -7.49
C MET A 278 -16.52 0.47 -6.78
N ILE A 279 -17.53 -0.39 -6.81
CA ILE A 279 -17.42 -1.75 -6.27
C ILE A 279 -16.39 -2.54 -7.08
N SER A 280 -16.54 -2.58 -8.41
CA SER A 280 -15.66 -3.35 -9.31
C SER A 280 -14.18 -2.91 -9.26
N GLN A 281 -13.93 -1.66 -8.87
CA GLN A 281 -12.59 -1.11 -8.70
C GLN A 281 -12.06 -1.21 -7.25
N GLY A 282 -12.77 -1.91 -6.36
CA GLY A 282 -12.40 -2.05 -4.96
C GLY A 282 -12.47 -0.76 -4.14
N GLY A 283 -13.27 0.23 -4.59
CA GLY A 283 -13.50 1.48 -3.88
C GLY A 283 -14.54 1.38 -2.76
N TYR A 284 -15.52 0.49 -2.89
CA TYR A 284 -16.44 0.13 -1.81
C TYR A 284 -15.95 -1.09 -1.06
N LEU A 285 -15.89 -0.95 0.27
CA LEU A 285 -15.54 -2.02 1.19
C LEU A 285 -16.72 -2.27 2.14
N PHE A 286 -17.07 -3.53 2.34
CA PHE A 286 -18.23 -3.96 3.09
C PHE A 286 -17.79 -4.61 4.40
N LYS A 287 -18.36 -4.18 5.50
CA LYS A 287 -18.08 -4.71 6.83
C LYS A 287 -18.96 -5.93 7.10
N ASN A 288 -18.41 -6.92 7.82
CA ASN A 288 -19.12 -8.12 8.24
C ASN A 288 -19.52 -9.03 7.07
N TYR A 289 -18.78 -10.12 6.91
CA TYR A 289 -18.96 -11.08 5.83
C TYR A 289 -20.39 -11.62 5.72
N ASP A 290 -20.99 -12.02 6.83
CA ASP A 290 -22.33 -12.63 6.85
C ASP A 290 -23.42 -11.62 6.43
N ALA A 291 -23.30 -10.37 6.88
CA ALA A 291 -24.22 -9.31 6.48
C ALA A 291 -24.07 -8.99 4.97
N LEU A 292 -22.83 -9.00 4.46
CA LEU A 292 -22.56 -8.81 3.04
C LEU A 292 -23.19 -9.92 2.20
N VAL A 293 -22.96 -11.19 2.54
CA VAL A 293 -23.51 -12.35 1.82
C VAL A 293 -25.04 -12.29 1.81
N LYS A 294 -25.66 -12.02 2.96
CA LYS A 294 -27.11 -11.87 3.06
C LYS A 294 -27.66 -10.76 2.16
N ASN A 295 -26.95 -9.62 2.06
CA ASN A 295 -27.37 -8.52 1.19
C ASN A 295 -27.15 -8.86 -0.29
N ILE A 296 -26.09 -9.60 -0.65
CA ILE A 296 -25.84 -10.11 -2.00
C ILE A 296 -26.98 -11.00 -2.46
N GLU A 297 -27.38 -11.96 -1.65
CA GLU A 297 -28.52 -12.86 -1.93
C GLU A 297 -29.83 -12.09 -2.05
N LYS A 298 -30.09 -11.15 -1.11
CA LYS A 298 -31.31 -10.33 -1.09
C LYS A 298 -31.48 -9.51 -2.38
N TYR A 299 -30.39 -9.02 -2.97
CA TYR A 299 -30.41 -8.21 -4.19
C TYR A 299 -30.09 -9.03 -5.45
N HIS A 300 -30.03 -10.37 -5.35
CA HIS A 300 -29.79 -11.28 -6.46
C HIS A 300 -28.51 -10.98 -7.25
N LEU A 301 -27.41 -10.71 -6.53
CA LEU A 301 -26.08 -10.51 -7.10
C LEU A 301 -25.18 -11.75 -7.01
N ASP A 302 -25.65 -12.83 -6.39
CA ASP A 302 -24.92 -14.07 -6.15
C ASP A 302 -24.40 -14.73 -7.44
N GLY A 303 -25.14 -14.63 -8.54
CA GLY A 303 -24.72 -15.13 -9.86
C GLY A 303 -23.70 -14.25 -10.59
N GLU A 304 -23.47 -13.03 -10.12
CA GLU A 304 -22.62 -12.03 -10.78
C GLU A 304 -21.28 -11.80 -10.04
N ILE A 305 -21.18 -12.34 -8.82
CA ILE A 305 -19.99 -12.18 -7.98
C ILE A 305 -19.11 -13.39 -8.11
N SER A 306 -17.86 -13.19 -8.55
CA SER A 306 -16.82 -14.23 -8.67
C SER A 306 -16.07 -14.46 -7.38
N GLY A 307 -16.00 -13.47 -6.48
CA GLY A 307 -15.27 -13.59 -5.23
C GLY A 307 -15.61 -12.50 -4.20
N ILE A 308 -15.40 -12.87 -2.94
CA ILE A 308 -15.43 -11.95 -1.80
C ILE A 308 -14.12 -12.18 -1.04
N THR A 309 -13.29 -11.15 -0.92
CA THR A 309 -11.98 -11.25 -0.28
C THR A 309 -11.86 -10.26 0.87
N ASN A 310 -11.18 -10.65 1.95
CA ASN A 310 -10.79 -9.70 2.98
C ASN A 310 -9.82 -8.70 2.37
N TYR A 311 -10.17 -7.41 2.45
CA TYR A 311 -9.40 -6.35 1.77
C TYR A 311 -7.99 -6.22 2.33
N LYS A 312 -7.84 -6.22 3.66
CA LYS A 312 -6.53 -6.11 4.31
C LYS A 312 -5.62 -7.28 3.92
N ASP A 313 -6.14 -8.50 3.95
CA ASP A 313 -5.37 -9.70 3.64
C ASP A 313 -4.90 -9.70 2.18
N SER A 314 -5.79 -9.37 1.23
CA SER A 314 -5.46 -9.33 -0.20
C SER A 314 -4.41 -8.25 -0.51
N VAL A 315 -4.50 -7.09 0.14
CA VAL A 315 -3.54 -6.01 -0.01
C VAL A 315 -2.18 -6.37 0.60
N MET A 316 -2.16 -7.01 1.77
CA MET A 316 -0.92 -7.46 2.40
C MET A 316 -0.23 -8.57 1.60
N GLU A 317 -0.98 -9.49 1.02
CA GLU A 317 -0.46 -10.53 0.12
C GLU A 317 0.20 -9.91 -1.12
N MET A 318 -0.48 -8.98 -1.78
CA MET A 318 0.06 -8.24 -2.92
C MET A 318 1.33 -7.46 -2.56
N TYR A 319 1.37 -6.85 -1.38
CA TYR A 319 2.55 -6.15 -0.87
C TYR A 319 3.73 -7.12 -0.70
N HIS A 320 3.51 -8.29 -0.11
CA HIS A 320 4.56 -9.30 0.05
C HIS A 320 5.07 -9.83 -1.29
N GLU A 321 4.20 -10.09 -2.25
CA GLU A 321 4.59 -10.53 -3.59
C GLU A 321 5.40 -9.47 -4.34
N ASN A 322 5.00 -8.21 -4.28
CA ASN A 322 5.71 -7.12 -4.95
C ASN A 322 7.10 -6.88 -4.34
N ASN A 323 7.23 -6.96 -3.02
CA ASN A 323 8.52 -6.88 -2.37
C ASN A 323 9.44 -8.04 -2.73
N LEU A 324 8.92 -9.26 -2.83
CA LEU A 324 9.67 -10.42 -3.30
C LEU A 324 10.16 -10.24 -4.74
N LYS A 325 9.30 -9.77 -5.65
CA LYS A 325 9.66 -9.51 -7.07
C LYS A 325 10.75 -8.45 -7.19
N LEU A 326 10.64 -7.32 -6.46
CA LEU A 326 11.64 -6.26 -6.46
C LEU A 326 12.99 -6.75 -5.94
N THR A 327 12.98 -7.58 -4.92
CA THR A 327 14.20 -8.14 -4.34
C THR A 327 14.88 -9.09 -5.32
N VAL A 328 14.14 -9.96 -6.00
CA VAL A 328 14.68 -10.88 -7.01
C VAL A 328 15.25 -10.12 -8.21
N LEU A 329 14.59 -9.05 -8.68
CA LEU A 329 15.06 -8.24 -9.81
C LEU A 329 16.34 -7.44 -9.50
N ASN A 330 16.55 -7.03 -8.25
CA ASN A 330 17.76 -6.33 -7.85
C ASN A 330 18.98 -7.26 -7.69
N PHE A 331 18.79 -8.58 -7.69
CA PHE A 331 19.86 -9.58 -7.61
C PHE A 331 20.15 -10.29 -8.94
N SER A 332 19.39 -10.05 -9.99
CA SER A 332 19.62 -10.55 -11.35
C SER A 332 20.45 -9.59 -12.19
#